data_b8fb011f76ca083b079f5e7b57189327
#
_entry.id   b8fb011f76ca083b079f5e7b57189327
#
_cell.length_a   1.000
_cell.length_b   1.000
_cell.length_c   1.000
_cell.angle_alpha   90.00
_cell.angle_beta   90.00
_cell.angle_gamma   90.00
#
_symmetry.space_group_name_H-M   'P 1'
#
loop_
_entity.id
_entity.type
_entity.pdbx_description
1 polymer ?
#
loop_
_entity_poly.entity_id
_entity_poly.type
_entity_poly.pdbx_seq_one_letter_code
_entity_poly.pdbx_strand_id
1 'polypeptide(L)'
;MTTIDSTPRAGAWRSRAARALLAGALALLAGCQKELYSGLSEHDANQMIAVLGDAGISASKDNDARDASDRNAWQVSVADGDMQSALTVLQANGLPKPSYASLGELFQKQGLVSTPAEERVRYLYGVSQDLSRTLQDIEGVIVARVQVVIPENDPLADKIKPSSAAVYIRYRPGVDLRAMAPMVKDLVAHSIEGLQYDNVSLFLQPAAARAPRVDGIGSAVSDIVRLRSPLGWLVFALILLTCAVIALSAARRGMFGARLAALL
;
A
#
# COMPACT_ATOMS: atom_id res chain seq x y z
N MET A 1 63.21 -16.92 38.94
CA MET A 1 62.97 -17.91 37.90
C MET A 1 61.46 -17.89 37.63
N THR A 2 61.06 -17.06 36.68
CA THR A 2 59.64 -16.79 36.33
C THR A 2 59.31 -17.62 35.07
N THR A 3 58.48 -18.61 35.25
CA THR A 3 57.91 -19.39 34.14
C THR A 3 56.67 -18.69 33.59
N ILE A 4 56.77 -18.20 32.35
CA ILE A 4 55.65 -17.61 31.63
C ILE A 4 54.85 -18.76 30.99
N ASP A 5 53.67 -18.99 31.50
CA ASP A 5 52.70 -19.97 30.99
C ASP A 5 51.90 -19.31 29.87
N SER A 6 52.23 -19.64 28.61
CA SER A 6 51.54 -19.16 27.42
C SER A 6 50.61 -20.25 26.88
N THR A 7 49.41 -20.31 27.43
CA THR A 7 48.34 -21.15 26.85
C THR A 7 47.67 -20.42 25.69
N PRO A 8 47.63 -21.01 24.44
CA PRO A 8 47.05 -20.34 23.28
C PRO A 8 45.50 -20.33 23.38
N ARG A 9 44.94 -19.10 23.33
CA ARG A 9 43.50 -18.81 23.26
C ARG A 9 42.85 -19.34 21.97
N ALA A 10 42.91 -20.62 21.69
CA ALA A 10 42.31 -21.26 20.50
C ALA A 10 40.76 -21.27 20.51
N GLY A 11 40.14 -21.01 21.67
CA GLY A 11 38.68 -21.00 21.82
C GLY A 11 37.98 -19.73 21.29
N ALA A 12 38.65 -18.57 21.37
CA ALA A 12 38.07 -17.29 21.01
C ALA A 12 37.98 -17.06 19.49
N TRP A 13 38.88 -17.66 18.71
CA TRP A 13 38.86 -17.52 17.25
C TRP A 13 37.74 -18.37 16.61
N ARG A 14 37.49 -19.56 17.14
CA ARG A 14 36.43 -20.48 16.65
C ARG A 14 35.03 -19.90 16.91
N SER A 15 34.83 -19.20 18.04
CA SER A 15 33.55 -18.52 18.30
C SER A 15 33.34 -17.27 17.43
N ARG A 16 34.41 -16.56 17.06
CA ARG A 16 34.34 -15.43 16.12
C ARG A 16 34.06 -15.91 14.70
N ALA A 17 34.69 -16.99 14.25
CA ALA A 17 34.43 -17.60 12.95
C ALA A 17 32.98 -18.14 12.83
N ALA A 18 32.46 -18.79 13.88
CA ALA A 18 31.08 -19.25 13.91
C ALA A 18 30.05 -18.11 13.88
N ARG A 19 30.33 -16.98 14.56
CA ARG A 19 29.47 -15.78 14.52
C ARG A 19 29.53 -15.09 13.16
N ALA A 20 30.70 -15.03 12.53
CA ALA A 20 30.87 -14.47 11.18
C ALA A 20 30.15 -15.32 10.12
N LEU A 21 30.19 -16.65 10.22
CA LEU A 21 29.45 -17.55 9.35
C LEU A 21 27.93 -17.44 9.56
N LEU A 22 27.47 -17.29 10.81
CA LEU A 22 26.06 -17.10 11.12
C LEU A 22 25.56 -15.76 10.58
N ALA A 23 26.34 -14.68 10.74
CA ALA A 23 26.02 -13.35 10.20
C ALA A 23 26.03 -13.34 8.66
N GLY A 24 26.96 -14.06 8.03
CA GLY A 24 26.99 -14.23 6.58
C GLY A 24 25.79 -15.02 6.05
N ALA A 25 25.38 -16.07 6.75
CA ALA A 25 24.18 -16.83 6.39
C ALA A 25 22.89 -15.99 6.57
N LEU A 26 22.81 -15.14 7.60
CA LEU A 26 21.68 -14.22 7.78
C LEU A 26 21.62 -13.14 6.70
N ALA A 27 22.77 -12.65 6.22
CA ALA A 27 22.83 -11.65 5.15
C ALA A 27 22.41 -12.21 3.77
N LEU A 28 22.57 -13.52 3.55
CA LEU A 28 22.12 -14.19 2.32
C LEU A 28 20.59 -14.46 2.30
N LEU A 29 19.93 -14.35 3.45
CA LEU A 29 18.46 -14.44 3.54
C LEU A 29 17.76 -13.10 3.30
N ALA A 30 18.47 -12.00 3.12
CA ALA A 30 17.92 -10.73 2.64
C ALA A 30 17.52 -10.94 1.18
N GLY A 31 16.28 -11.41 0.97
CA GLY A 31 15.71 -11.67 -0.34
C GLY A 31 15.80 -10.41 -1.20
N CYS A 32 16.31 -10.54 -2.41
CA CYS A 32 16.32 -9.45 -3.39
C CYS A 32 14.86 -9.03 -3.64
N GLN A 33 14.51 -7.83 -3.19
CA GLN A 33 13.27 -7.19 -3.58
C GLN A 33 13.48 -6.60 -4.98
N LYS A 34 12.49 -6.76 -5.84
CA LYS A 34 12.51 -6.25 -7.19
C LYS A 34 11.42 -5.20 -7.35
N GLU A 35 11.77 -4.10 -7.95
CA GLU A 35 10.83 -3.03 -8.28
C GLU A 35 9.74 -3.56 -9.21
N LEU A 36 8.49 -3.36 -8.82
CA LEU A 36 7.31 -3.73 -9.59
C LEU A 36 6.78 -2.53 -10.39
N TYR A 37 6.66 -1.38 -9.73
CA TYR A 37 6.25 -0.12 -10.31
C TYR A 37 6.92 1.04 -9.60
N SER A 38 7.27 2.10 -10.35
CA SER A 38 7.80 3.39 -9.87
C SER A 38 6.99 4.57 -10.40
N GLY A 39 7.27 5.76 -9.90
CA GLY A 39 6.57 6.96 -10.32
C GLY A 39 5.10 7.00 -9.85
N LEU A 40 4.80 6.36 -8.73
CA LEU A 40 3.45 6.27 -8.18
C LEU A 40 3.15 7.41 -7.20
N SER A 41 1.89 7.84 -7.17
CA SER A 41 1.43 8.63 -6.04
C SER A 41 1.42 7.77 -4.75
N GLU A 42 1.54 8.40 -3.58
CA GLU A 42 1.46 7.67 -2.31
C GLU A 42 0.13 6.91 -2.17
N HIS A 43 -0.95 7.50 -2.65
CA HIS A 43 -2.28 6.88 -2.65
C HIS A 43 -2.31 5.58 -3.48
N ASP A 44 -1.75 5.61 -4.69
CA ASP A 44 -1.72 4.45 -5.58
C ASP A 44 -0.81 3.36 -5.04
N ALA A 45 0.37 3.72 -4.53
CA ALA A 45 1.29 2.79 -3.87
C ALA A 45 0.62 2.09 -2.67
N ASN A 46 -0.07 2.84 -1.80
CA ASN A 46 -0.81 2.27 -0.67
C ASN A 46 -1.96 1.34 -1.13
N GLN A 47 -2.67 1.71 -2.20
CA GLN A 47 -3.74 0.88 -2.76
C GLN A 47 -3.18 -0.44 -3.33
N MET A 48 -2.06 -0.40 -4.04
CA MET A 48 -1.40 -1.58 -4.59
C MET A 48 -0.94 -2.52 -3.47
N ILE A 49 -0.27 -2.00 -2.43
CA ILE A 49 0.16 -2.79 -1.26
C ILE A 49 -1.04 -3.44 -0.56
N ALA A 50 -2.14 -2.72 -0.41
CA ALA A 50 -3.34 -3.27 0.22
C ALA A 50 -3.91 -4.44 -0.58
N VAL A 51 -3.98 -4.33 -1.92
CA VAL A 51 -4.49 -5.39 -2.81
C VAL A 51 -3.54 -6.59 -2.84
N LEU A 52 -2.23 -6.37 -2.92
CA LEU A 52 -1.22 -7.43 -2.88
C LEU A 52 -1.25 -8.15 -1.54
N GLY A 53 -1.32 -7.40 -0.45
CA GLY A 53 -1.44 -7.96 0.88
C GLY A 53 -2.73 -8.77 1.06
N ASP A 54 -3.88 -8.37 0.48
CA ASP A 54 -5.12 -9.16 0.49
C ASP A 54 -4.96 -10.48 -0.28
N ALA A 55 -4.08 -10.53 -1.28
CA ALA A 55 -3.72 -11.74 -2.01
C ALA A 55 -2.61 -12.57 -1.34
N GLY A 56 -2.10 -12.15 -0.16
CA GLY A 56 -1.04 -12.84 0.57
C GLY A 56 0.36 -12.60 0.01
N ILE A 57 0.54 -11.58 -0.84
CA ILE A 57 1.83 -11.22 -1.43
C ILE A 57 2.43 -10.08 -0.60
N SER A 58 3.65 -10.29 -0.09
CA SER A 58 4.37 -9.27 0.66
C SER A 58 4.95 -8.22 -0.29
N ALA A 59 4.52 -6.98 -0.14
CA ALA A 59 5.01 -5.84 -0.90
C ALA A 59 5.51 -4.74 0.03
N SER A 60 6.56 -4.05 -0.36
CA SER A 60 7.07 -2.86 0.33
C SER A 60 6.93 -1.63 -0.56
N LYS A 61 6.80 -0.46 0.06
CA LYS A 61 6.89 0.82 -0.63
C LYS A 61 8.13 1.56 -0.16
N ASP A 62 8.83 2.12 -1.12
CA ASP A 62 9.99 2.98 -0.87
C ASP A 62 9.79 4.32 -1.59
N ASN A 63 10.37 5.37 -1.02
CA ASN A 63 10.36 6.68 -1.67
C ASN A 63 11.66 6.78 -2.50
N ASP A 64 11.55 7.02 -3.81
CA ASP A 64 12.70 7.34 -4.63
C ASP A 64 13.16 8.77 -4.28
N ALA A 65 14.10 8.84 -3.33
CA ALA A 65 14.59 10.08 -2.72
C ALA A 65 15.33 11.03 -3.69
N ARG A 66 15.35 10.75 -5.00
CA ARG A 66 16.03 11.59 -5.99
C ARG A 66 15.35 12.94 -6.18
N ASP A 67 14.04 13.02 -5.88
CA ASP A 67 13.27 14.26 -5.92
C ASP A 67 12.20 14.28 -4.81
N ALA A 68 12.59 14.73 -3.62
CA ALA A 68 11.67 14.89 -2.48
C ALA A 68 10.52 15.89 -2.75
N SER A 69 10.55 16.59 -3.88
CA SER A 69 9.51 17.52 -4.34
C SER A 69 8.51 16.88 -5.31
N ASP A 70 8.77 15.67 -5.82
CA ASP A 70 7.87 14.99 -6.75
C ASP A 70 6.78 14.25 -5.98
N ARG A 71 5.51 14.58 -6.25
CA ARG A 71 4.35 13.90 -5.67
C ARG A 71 4.25 12.44 -6.10
N ASN A 72 4.97 12.04 -7.13
CA ASN A 72 4.98 10.71 -7.73
C ASN A 72 6.29 9.96 -7.50
N ALA A 73 6.92 10.15 -6.35
CA ALA A 73 8.22 9.57 -6.01
C ALA A 73 8.14 8.18 -5.36
N TRP A 74 6.96 7.55 -5.32
CA TRP A 74 6.80 6.26 -4.66
C TRP A 74 7.00 5.09 -5.63
N GLN A 75 7.69 4.07 -5.13
CA GLN A 75 7.86 2.78 -5.81
C GLN A 75 7.31 1.65 -4.94
N VAL A 76 6.84 0.60 -5.60
CA VAL A 76 6.38 -0.63 -4.95
C VAL A 76 7.28 -1.77 -5.39
N SER A 77 7.81 -2.52 -4.41
CA SER A 77 8.71 -3.64 -4.62
C SER A 77 8.11 -4.91 -4.02
N VAL A 78 8.38 -6.05 -4.67
CA VAL A 78 7.94 -7.38 -4.23
C VAL A 78 9.13 -8.35 -4.29
N ALA A 79 9.01 -9.51 -3.66
CA ALA A 79 10.01 -10.57 -3.83
C ALA A 79 10.02 -11.07 -5.29
N ASP A 80 11.21 -11.37 -5.82
CA ASP A 80 11.37 -11.78 -7.23
C ASP A 80 10.50 -12.99 -7.60
N GLY A 81 10.31 -13.94 -6.67
CA GLY A 81 9.44 -15.12 -6.87
C GLY A 81 7.96 -14.81 -6.97
N ASP A 82 7.51 -13.66 -6.45
CA ASP A 82 6.09 -13.28 -6.40
C ASP A 82 5.72 -12.27 -7.51
N MET A 83 6.69 -11.84 -8.33
CA MET A 83 6.52 -10.83 -9.37
C MET A 83 5.37 -11.14 -10.32
N GLN A 84 5.30 -12.36 -10.86
CA GLN A 84 4.28 -12.76 -11.82
C GLN A 84 2.87 -12.78 -11.18
N SER A 85 2.79 -13.31 -9.96
CA SER A 85 1.54 -13.35 -9.19
C SER A 85 1.06 -11.95 -8.84
N ALA A 86 1.98 -11.07 -8.43
CA ALA A 86 1.70 -9.67 -8.11
C ALA A 86 1.13 -8.93 -9.33
N LEU A 87 1.76 -9.06 -10.51
CA LEU A 87 1.27 -8.46 -11.74
C LEU A 87 -0.13 -8.94 -12.10
N THR A 88 -0.38 -10.25 -12.00
CA THR A 88 -1.70 -10.82 -12.30
C THR A 88 -2.78 -10.29 -11.35
N VAL A 89 -2.49 -10.21 -10.05
CA VAL A 89 -3.41 -9.68 -9.04
C VAL A 89 -3.70 -8.19 -9.28
N LEU A 90 -2.67 -7.40 -9.58
CA LEU A 90 -2.84 -5.96 -9.84
C LEU A 90 -3.65 -5.72 -11.10
N GLN A 91 -3.35 -6.44 -12.20
CA GLN A 91 -4.12 -6.34 -13.45
C GLN A 91 -5.59 -6.73 -13.26
N ALA A 92 -5.87 -7.80 -12.52
CA ALA A 92 -7.24 -8.21 -12.21
C ALA A 92 -8.01 -7.14 -11.41
N ASN A 93 -7.31 -6.29 -10.65
CA ASN A 93 -7.88 -5.18 -9.90
C ASN A 93 -7.79 -3.82 -10.62
N GLY A 94 -7.32 -3.81 -11.89
CA GLY A 94 -7.17 -2.59 -12.68
C GLY A 94 -6.15 -1.61 -12.11
N LEU A 95 -5.05 -2.11 -11.55
CA LEU A 95 -3.97 -1.30 -10.99
C LEU A 95 -2.68 -1.44 -11.81
N PRO A 96 -1.88 -0.36 -11.92
CA PRO A 96 -2.15 1.01 -11.47
C PRO A 96 -3.31 1.66 -12.25
N LYS A 97 -4.04 2.57 -11.58
CA LYS A 97 -5.09 3.32 -12.27
C LYS A 97 -4.46 4.36 -13.20
N PRO A 98 -4.97 4.52 -14.44
CA PRO A 98 -4.53 5.60 -15.29
C PRO A 98 -4.84 6.95 -14.61
N SER A 99 -3.84 7.81 -14.51
CA SER A 99 -4.01 9.16 -13.99
C SER A 99 -4.56 10.05 -15.10
N TYR A 100 -5.75 10.59 -14.89
CA TYR A 100 -6.34 11.58 -15.78
C TYR A 100 -6.21 12.95 -15.13
N ALA A 101 -5.74 13.93 -15.91
CA ALA A 101 -5.70 15.31 -15.46
C ALA A 101 -7.12 15.80 -15.11
N SER A 102 -7.28 16.37 -13.94
CA SER A 102 -8.55 16.98 -13.52
C SER A 102 -8.79 18.29 -14.31
N LEU A 103 -10.06 18.71 -14.39
CA LEU A 103 -10.38 20.02 -14.99
C LEU A 103 -9.60 21.16 -14.30
N GLY A 104 -9.41 21.08 -12.97
CA GLY A 104 -8.62 22.05 -12.23
C GLY A 104 -7.16 22.09 -12.62
N GLU A 105 -6.55 20.95 -12.96
CA GLU A 105 -5.17 20.87 -13.45
C GLU A 105 -5.04 21.39 -14.88
N LEU A 106 -5.98 21.05 -15.76
CA LEU A 106 -6.00 21.50 -17.16
C LEU A 106 -6.19 23.03 -17.26
N PHE A 107 -6.98 23.63 -16.38
CA PHE A 107 -7.28 25.06 -16.36
C PHE A 107 -6.58 25.79 -15.21
N GLN A 108 -5.41 25.32 -14.77
CA GLN A 108 -4.58 26.09 -13.85
C GLN A 108 -4.20 27.44 -14.48
N LYS A 109 -4.19 28.49 -13.64
CA LYS A 109 -3.84 29.82 -14.08
C LYS A 109 -2.39 29.89 -14.59
N GLN A 110 -2.23 29.95 -15.89
CA GLN A 110 -0.95 30.16 -16.55
C GLN A 110 -0.92 31.60 -17.08
N GLY A 111 -0.30 32.51 -16.33
CA GLY A 111 -0.16 33.90 -16.71
C GLY A 111 -1.08 34.90 -15.98
N LEU A 112 -1.02 36.14 -16.40
CA LEU A 112 -1.70 37.30 -15.74
C LEU A 112 -3.15 37.46 -16.17
N VAL A 113 -3.53 36.98 -17.35
CA VAL A 113 -4.85 37.19 -17.94
C VAL A 113 -5.52 35.87 -18.20
N SER A 114 -6.72 35.67 -17.66
CA SER A 114 -7.57 34.51 -17.91
C SER A 114 -8.68 34.90 -18.88
N THR A 115 -9.14 33.99 -19.68
CA THR A 115 -10.35 34.15 -20.48
C THR A 115 -11.60 33.96 -19.64
N PRO A 116 -12.75 34.59 -19.96
CA PRO A 116 -14.02 34.36 -19.26
C PRO A 116 -14.43 32.85 -19.23
N ALA A 117 -14.14 32.12 -20.30
CA ALA A 117 -14.40 30.69 -20.39
C ALA A 117 -13.57 29.88 -19.37
N GLU A 118 -12.27 30.20 -19.21
CA GLU A 118 -11.41 29.56 -18.21
C GLU A 118 -11.86 29.84 -16.77
N GLU A 119 -12.27 31.10 -16.52
CA GLU A 119 -12.78 31.48 -15.19
C GLU A 119 -14.06 30.73 -14.85
N ARG A 120 -14.94 30.54 -15.83
CA ARG A 120 -16.16 29.77 -15.67
C ARG A 120 -15.88 28.30 -15.36
N VAL A 121 -14.98 27.66 -16.12
CA VAL A 121 -14.60 26.27 -15.88
C VAL A 121 -14.01 26.10 -14.47
N ARG A 122 -13.13 27.02 -14.03
CA ARG A 122 -12.57 27.01 -12.68
C ARG A 122 -13.64 27.20 -11.61
N TYR A 123 -14.59 28.09 -11.82
CA TYR A 123 -15.71 28.30 -10.92
C TYR A 123 -16.54 27.03 -10.77
N LEU A 124 -16.97 26.39 -11.87
CA LEU A 124 -17.73 25.16 -11.86
C LEU A 124 -16.99 24.01 -11.17
N TYR A 125 -15.67 23.91 -11.44
CA TYR A 125 -14.82 22.94 -10.78
C TYR A 125 -14.75 23.20 -9.27
N GLY A 126 -14.56 24.46 -8.85
CA GLY A 126 -14.53 24.86 -7.45
C GLY A 126 -15.81 24.51 -6.72
N VAL A 127 -16.97 24.84 -7.27
CA VAL A 127 -18.29 24.52 -6.71
C VAL A 127 -18.47 23.00 -6.61
N SER A 128 -18.09 22.24 -7.65
CA SER A 128 -18.18 20.78 -7.65
C SER A 128 -17.30 20.14 -6.57
N GLN A 129 -16.10 20.68 -6.33
CA GLN A 129 -15.19 20.19 -5.29
C GLN A 129 -15.69 20.53 -3.89
N ASP A 130 -16.20 21.73 -3.69
CA ASP A 130 -16.73 22.18 -2.39
C ASP A 130 -17.95 21.34 -1.96
N LEU A 131 -18.89 21.15 -2.87
CA LEU A 131 -20.04 20.25 -2.65
C LEU A 131 -19.61 18.80 -2.41
N SER A 132 -18.62 18.32 -3.16
CA SER A 132 -18.10 16.96 -2.95
C SER A 132 -17.51 16.80 -1.55
N ARG A 133 -16.80 17.82 -1.04
CA ARG A 133 -16.26 17.84 0.32
C ARG A 133 -17.39 17.85 1.36
N THR A 134 -18.34 18.75 1.22
CA THR A 134 -19.50 18.85 2.13
C THR A 134 -20.26 17.52 2.23
N LEU A 135 -20.46 16.83 1.10
CA LEU A 135 -21.11 15.53 1.11
C LEU A 135 -20.24 14.42 1.73
N GLN A 136 -18.92 14.55 1.70
CA GLN A 136 -18.01 13.61 2.37
C GLN A 136 -18.03 13.74 3.89
N ASP A 137 -18.39 14.91 4.42
CA ASP A 137 -18.52 15.14 5.86
C ASP A 137 -19.77 14.45 6.45
N ILE A 138 -20.69 13.95 5.60
CA ILE A 138 -21.85 13.16 6.06
C ILE A 138 -21.36 11.82 6.61
N GLU A 139 -21.83 11.47 7.81
CA GLU A 139 -21.44 10.22 8.46
C GLU A 139 -21.75 9.00 7.60
N GLY A 140 -20.75 8.13 7.46
CA GLY A 140 -20.86 6.91 6.65
C GLY A 140 -20.50 7.07 5.19
N VAL A 141 -20.33 8.28 4.66
CA VAL A 141 -19.85 8.54 3.32
C VAL A 141 -18.35 8.25 3.25
N ILE A 142 -17.92 7.47 2.26
CA ILE A 142 -16.51 7.15 2.00
C ILE A 142 -15.96 8.06 0.90
N VAL A 143 -16.75 8.25 -0.15
CA VAL A 143 -16.40 9.09 -1.31
C VAL A 143 -17.67 9.75 -1.80
N ALA A 144 -17.62 11.05 -2.02
CA ALA A 144 -18.64 11.78 -2.75
C ALA A 144 -17.99 12.50 -3.93
N ARG A 145 -18.70 12.53 -5.05
CA ARG A 145 -18.36 13.32 -6.24
C ARG A 145 -19.58 14.02 -6.76
N VAL A 146 -19.45 15.30 -7.00
CA VAL A 146 -20.51 16.12 -7.59
C VAL A 146 -20.01 16.68 -8.91
N GLN A 147 -20.83 16.55 -9.94
CA GLN A 147 -20.61 17.20 -11.24
C GLN A 147 -21.73 18.18 -11.48
N VAL A 148 -21.39 19.44 -11.66
CA VAL A 148 -22.34 20.54 -11.84
C VAL A 148 -22.28 21.01 -13.28
N VAL A 149 -23.46 21.20 -13.87
CA VAL A 149 -23.61 21.80 -15.19
C VAL A 149 -24.54 23.00 -15.08
N ILE A 150 -23.97 24.19 -15.31
CA ILE A 150 -24.72 25.46 -15.38
C ILE A 150 -24.67 25.92 -16.84
N PRO A 151 -25.77 25.81 -17.59
CA PRO A 151 -25.79 26.23 -18.98
C PRO A 151 -25.66 27.75 -19.13
N GLU A 152 -25.08 28.19 -20.24
CA GLU A 152 -25.18 29.60 -20.64
C GLU A 152 -26.55 29.84 -21.25
N ASN A 153 -27.34 30.69 -20.62
CA ASN A 153 -28.61 31.09 -21.13
C ASN A 153 -28.45 32.39 -21.95
N ASP A 154 -28.87 32.37 -23.20
CA ASP A 154 -28.97 33.57 -24.03
C ASP A 154 -30.13 34.43 -23.48
N PRO A 155 -29.90 35.72 -23.18
CA PRO A 155 -30.95 36.61 -22.73
C PRO A 155 -32.11 36.77 -23.70
N LEU A 156 -31.89 36.45 -24.98
CA LEU A 156 -32.91 36.51 -26.04
C LEU A 156 -33.58 35.15 -26.31
N ALA A 157 -33.20 34.10 -25.58
CA ALA A 157 -33.80 32.77 -25.79
C ALA A 157 -35.20 32.68 -25.16
N ASP A 158 -36.14 32.09 -25.88
CA ASP A 158 -37.51 31.85 -25.42
C ASP A 158 -37.59 30.86 -24.23
N LYS A 159 -36.55 30.07 -24.00
CA LYS A 159 -36.50 29.06 -22.94
C LYS A 159 -35.18 29.10 -22.20
N ILE A 160 -35.28 29.27 -20.90
CA ILE A 160 -34.13 29.14 -19.97
C ILE A 160 -33.82 27.66 -19.77
N LYS A 161 -32.56 27.25 -20.01
CA LYS A 161 -32.08 25.91 -19.68
C LYS A 161 -31.76 25.85 -18.19
N PRO A 162 -32.38 24.95 -17.40
CA PRO A 162 -32.07 24.85 -15.99
C PRO A 162 -30.69 24.24 -15.76
N SER A 163 -30.11 24.56 -14.62
CA SER A 163 -28.90 23.88 -14.11
C SER A 163 -29.21 22.42 -13.79
N SER A 164 -28.20 21.57 -13.84
CA SER A 164 -28.31 20.15 -13.45
C SER A 164 -27.09 19.70 -12.66
N ALA A 165 -27.26 18.69 -11.83
CA ALA A 165 -26.15 18.09 -11.08
C ALA A 165 -26.26 16.56 -11.05
N ALA A 166 -25.11 15.89 -11.14
CA ALA A 166 -24.98 14.47 -10.92
C ALA A 166 -24.13 14.22 -9.67
N VAL A 167 -24.67 13.45 -8.73
CA VAL A 167 -24.05 13.15 -7.44
C VAL A 167 -23.80 11.66 -7.35
N TYR A 168 -22.54 11.27 -7.15
CA TYR A 168 -22.15 9.90 -6.85
C TYR A 168 -21.66 9.82 -5.41
N ILE A 169 -22.23 8.90 -4.62
CA ILE A 169 -21.81 8.65 -3.24
C ILE A 169 -21.55 7.17 -3.05
N ARG A 170 -20.34 6.84 -2.56
CA ARG A 170 -20.01 5.52 -2.04
C ARG A 170 -19.98 5.58 -0.51
N TYR A 171 -20.73 4.70 0.14
CA TYR A 171 -20.94 4.73 1.58
C TYR A 171 -20.65 3.39 2.24
N ARG A 172 -20.42 3.39 3.57
CA ARG A 172 -20.16 2.18 4.36
C ARG A 172 -21.39 1.28 4.41
N PRO A 173 -21.23 -0.04 4.28
CA PRO A 173 -22.32 -0.97 4.50
C PRO A 173 -22.80 -0.85 5.95
N GLY A 174 -24.12 -0.92 6.15
CA GLY A 174 -24.77 -0.75 7.46
C GLY A 174 -25.27 0.67 7.77
N VAL A 175 -24.93 1.66 6.96
CA VAL A 175 -25.50 3.02 7.04
C VAL A 175 -26.67 3.13 6.06
N ASP A 176 -27.83 3.59 6.52
CA ASP A 176 -28.99 3.82 5.64
C ASP A 176 -28.93 5.21 4.99
N LEU A 177 -28.00 5.36 4.06
CA LEU A 177 -27.88 6.60 3.30
C LEU A 177 -29.05 6.81 2.32
N ARG A 178 -29.81 5.74 2.01
CA ARG A 178 -30.98 5.84 1.13
C ARG A 178 -32.11 6.65 1.78
N ALA A 179 -32.28 6.54 3.07
CA ALA A 179 -33.25 7.37 3.83
C ALA A 179 -32.87 8.85 3.79
N MET A 180 -31.57 9.18 3.67
CA MET A 180 -31.08 10.55 3.59
C MET A 180 -31.03 11.10 2.16
N ALA A 181 -31.37 10.31 1.14
CA ALA A 181 -31.32 10.73 -0.26
C ALA A 181 -32.11 12.03 -0.57
N PRO A 182 -33.29 12.26 -0.04
CA PRO A 182 -34.00 13.52 -0.25
C PRO A 182 -33.24 14.73 0.31
N MET A 183 -32.65 14.60 1.50
CA MET A 183 -31.88 15.67 2.15
C MET A 183 -30.62 15.99 1.37
N VAL A 184 -29.92 14.97 0.85
CA VAL A 184 -28.73 15.15 -0.01
C VAL A 184 -29.09 15.89 -1.29
N LYS A 185 -30.19 15.53 -1.95
CA LYS A 185 -30.66 16.22 -3.14
C LYS A 185 -31.06 17.68 -2.86
N ASP A 186 -31.71 17.90 -1.75
CA ASP A 186 -32.17 19.21 -1.31
C ASP A 186 -30.97 20.14 -1.03
N LEU A 187 -29.98 19.64 -0.31
CA LEU A 187 -28.75 20.38 -0.04
C LEU A 187 -28.05 20.78 -1.35
N VAL A 188 -27.91 19.88 -2.31
CA VAL A 188 -27.28 20.17 -3.59
C VAL A 188 -28.12 21.16 -4.42
N ALA A 189 -29.43 20.99 -4.45
CA ALA A 189 -30.35 21.87 -5.19
C ALA A 189 -30.29 23.31 -4.68
N HIS A 190 -30.19 23.51 -3.36
CA HIS A 190 -30.12 24.85 -2.77
C HIS A 190 -28.71 25.46 -2.77
N SER A 191 -27.70 24.68 -3.10
CA SER A 191 -26.31 25.16 -3.18
C SER A 191 -25.91 25.70 -4.55
N ILE A 192 -26.75 25.54 -5.57
CA ILE A 192 -26.42 25.90 -6.96
C ILE A 192 -27.55 26.76 -7.52
N GLU A 193 -27.20 27.91 -8.07
CA GLU A 193 -28.16 28.80 -8.68
C GLU A 193 -28.86 28.17 -9.89
N GLY A 194 -30.20 28.27 -9.92
CA GLY A 194 -31.03 27.74 -11.02
C GLY A 194 -31.12 26.21 -11.06
N LEU A 195 -30.64 25.51 -10.04
CA LEU A 195 -30.76 24.05 -9.93
C LEU A 195 -32.07 23.67 -9.21
N GLN A 196 -32.91 22.92 -9.90
CA GLN A 196 -34.14 22.36 -9.34
C GLN A 196 -33.87 20.96 -8.76
N TYR A 197 -34.60 20.58 -7.74
CA TYR A 197 -34.52 19.27 -7.07
C TYR A 197 -34.61 18.10 -8.06
N ASP A 198 -35.48 18.19 -9.05
CA ASP A 198 -35.69 17.14 -10.05
C ASP A 198 -34.52 17.00 -11.02
N ASN A 199 -33.70 18.05 -11.16
CA ASN A 199 -32.49 18.04 -11.99
C ASN A 199 -31.24 17.52 -11.25
N VAL A 200 -31.39 17.03 -10.02
CA VAL A 200 -30.33 16.37 -9.27
C VAL A 200 -30.45 14.86 -9.41
N SER A 201 -29.52 14.26 -10.13
CA SER A 201 -29.38 12.81 -10.24
C SER A 201 -28.49 12.29 -9.13
N LEU A 202 -28.98 11.38 -8.28
CA LEU A 202 -28.24 10.82 -7.14
C LEU A 202 -28.03 9.32 -7.36
N PHE A 203 -26.75 8.90 -7.33
CA PHE A 203 -26.34 7.51 -7.40
C PHE A 203 -25.64 7.10 -6.10
N LEU A 204 -26.24 6.13 -5.38
CA LEU A 204 -25.77 5.63 -4.10
C LEU A 204 -25.23 4.21 -4.26
N GLN A 205 -23.95 4.00 -3.92
CA GLN A 205 -23.29 2.71 -4.00
C GLN A 205 -22.75 2.28 -2.62
N PRO A 206 -23.24 1.19 -2.03
CA PRO A 206 -22.62 0.64 -0.84
C PRO A 206 -21.22 0.10 -1.18
N ALA A 207 -20.25 0.35 -0.31
CA ALA A 207 -18.94 -0.26 -0.44
C ALA A 207 -19.05 -1.78 -0.20
N ALA A 208 -18.24 -2.56 -0.93
CA ALA A 208 -18.14 -3.98 -0.64
C ALA A 208 -17.70 -4.18 0.81
N ALA A 209 -18.40 -5.02 1.55
CA ALA A 209 -17.96 -5.41 2.89
C ALA A 209 -16.62 -6.13 2.75
N ARG A 210 -15.54 -5.54 3.28
CA ARG A 210 -14.26 -6.25 3.36
C ARG A 210 -14.46 -7.38 4.33
N ALA A 211 -14.34 -8.63 3.87
CA ALA A 211 -14.34 -9.77 4.76
C ALA A 211 -13.26 -9.54 5.83
N PRO A 212 -13.58 -9.68 7.13
CA PRO A 212 -12.55 -9.57 8.15
C PRO A 212 -11.47 -10.59 7.81
N ARG A 213 -10.22 -10.10 7.67
CA ARG A 213 -9.08 -11.00 7.61
C ARG A 213 -9.09 -11.76 8.93
N VAL A 214 -9.41 -13.01 8.85
CA VAL A 214 -9.06 -13.94 9.94
C VAL A 214 -7.55 -14.12 9.78
N ASP A 215 -6.78 -13.30 10.50
CA ASP A 215 -5.35 -13.51 10.69
C ASP A 215 -5.22 -14.84 11.46
N GLY A 216 -5.46 -15.92 10.73
CA GLY A 216 -5.28 -17.26 11.24
C GLY A 216 -3.80 -17.46 11.49
N ILE A 217 -3.47 -17.91 12.69
CA ILE A 217 -2.16 -18.44 13.11
C ILE A 217 -1.56 -19.42 12.07
N GLY A 218 -2.32 -19.77 11.03
CA GLY A 218 -1.93 -20.62 9.91
C GLY A 218 -0.94 -20.00 8.92
N SER A 219 -0.80 -18.67 8.84
CA SER A 219 0.14 -18.04 7.90
C SER A 219 1.60 -18.23 8.33
N ALA A 220 1.88 -18.20 9.63
CA ALA A 220 3.22 -18.45 10.14
C ALA A 220 3.69 -19.90 9.95
N VAL A 221 2.77 -20.86 9.88
CA VAL A 221 3.10 -22.27 9.66
C VAL A 221 3.26 -22.59 8.17
N SER A 222 2.53 -21.89 7.28
CA SER A 222 2.67 -22.08 5.83
C SER A 222 3.99 -21.52 5.27
N ASP A 223 4.56 -20.50 5.89
CA ASP A 223 5.87 -19.97 5.50
C ASP A 223 7.02 -20.93 5.86
N ILE A 224 6.87 -21.70 6.92
CA ILE A 224 7.84 -22.77 7.27
C ILE A 224 7.76 -23.94 6.27
N VAL A 225 6.60 -24.21 5.70
CA VAL A 225 6.39 -25.31 4.72
C VAL A 225 6.77 -24.89 3.29
N ARG A 226 6.86 -23.60 2.97
CA ARG A 226 7.39 -23.10 1.68
C ARG A 226 8.90 -23.30 1.47
N LEU A 227 9.61 -23.92 2.42
CA LEU A 227 10.96 -24.46 2.25
C LEU A 227 11.06 -25.60 1.19
N ARG A 228 10.15 -25.62 0.21
CA ARG A 228 10.13 -26.62 -0.87
C ARG A 228 11.07 -26.30 -2.04
N SER A 229 11.84 -25.22 -1.94
CA SER A 229 12.95 -24.97 -2.89
C SER A 229 14.16 -25.84 -2.47
N PRO A 230 14.91 -26.42 -3.41
CA PRO A 230 16.10 -27.20 -3.09
C PRO A 230 17.14 -26.41 -2.28
N LEU A 231 17.12 -25.07 -2.40
CA LEU A 231 17.93 -24.14 -1.59
C LEU A 231 17.52 -24.16 -0.10
N GLY A 232 16.23 -24.24 0.21
CA GLY A 232 15.75 -24.29 1.60
C GLY A 232 16.20 -25.57 2.30
N TRP A 233 16.21 -26.71 1.59
CA TRP A 233 16.76 -27.97 2.10
C TRP A 233 18.25 -27.89 2.34
N LEU A 234 19.02 -27.20 1.49
CA LEU A 234 20.46 -26.99 1.68
C LEU A 234 20.74 -26.11 2.91
N VAL A 235 19.99 -25.05 3.11
CA VAL A 235 20.13 -24.18 4.31
C VAL A 235 19.77 -24.96 5.59
N PHE A 236 18.69 -25.73 5.57
CA PHE A 236 18.29 -26.57 6.70
C PHE A 236 19.33 -27.66 7.01
N ALA A 237 19.86 -28.31 5.98
CA ALA A 237 20.93 -29.29 6.11
C ALA A 237 22.22 -28.64 6.66
N LEU A 238 22.57 -27.43 6.22
CA LEU A 238 23.72 -26.69 6.71
C LEU A 238 23.57 -26.31 8.21
N ILE A 239 22.38 -25.88 8.62
CA ILE A 239 22.07 -25.57 10.02
C ILE A 239 22.15 -26.84 10.89
N LEU A 240 21.61 -27.97 10.44
CA LEU A 240 21.72 -29.23 11.14
C LEU A 240 23.17 -29.71 11.24
N LEU A 241 23.96 -29.55 10.18
CA LEU A 241 25.37 -29.93 10.15
C LEU A 241 26.21 -29.07 11.12
N THR A 242 25.94 -27.76 11.18
CA THR A 242 26.62 -26.87 12.15
C THR A 242 26.23 -27.19 13.59
N CYS A 243 24.95 -27.47 13.87
CA CYS A 243 24.50 -27.92 15.19
C CYS A 243 25.15 -29.27 15.59
N ALA A 244 25.22 -30.23 14.67
CA ALA A 244 25.87 -31.52 14.90
C ALA A 244 27.37 -31.38 15.19
N VAL A 245 28.10 -30.54 14.46
CA VAL A 245 29.53 -30.25 14.70
C VAL A 245 29.74 -29.61 16.07
N ILE A 246 28.86 -28.68 16.48
CA ILE A 246 28.91 -28.05 17.79
C ILE A 246 28.65 -29.08 18.91
N ALA A 247 27.64 -29.95 18.74
CA ALA A 247 27.32 -31.00 19.69
C ALA A 247 28.45 -32.03 19.83
N LEU A 248 29.04 -32.50 18.73
CA LEU A 248 30.19 -33.38 18.71
C LEU A 248 31.44 -32.78 19.35
N SER A 249 31.67 -31.49 19.13
CA SER A 249 32.78 -30.74 19.75
C SER A 249 32.60 -30.60 21.27
N ALA A 250 31.35 -30.41 21.74
CA ALA A 250 30.99 -30.39 23.15
C ALA A 250 31.14 -31.76 23.82
N ALA A 251 30.68 -32.80 23.16
CA ALA A 251 30.79 -34.19 23.67
C ALA A 251 32.26 -34.62 23.79
N ARG A 252 33.12 -34.32 22.81
CA ARG A 252 34.56 -34.60 22.89
C ARG A 252 35.26 -33.86 24.03
N ARG A 253 34.82 -32.67 24.42
CA ARG A 253 35.38 -31.92 25.56
C ARG A 253 34.92 -32.53 26.89
N GLY A 254 33.68 -33.04 26.99
CA GLY A 254 33.15 -33.73 28.18
C GLY A 254 33.88 -35.01 28.47
N MET A 255 34.25 -35.80 27.44
CA MET A 255 35.00 -37.05 27.60
C MET A 255 36.46 -36.85 27.98
N PHE A 256 37.11 -35.73 27.62
CA PHE A 256 38.46 -35.43 28.07
C PHE A 256 38.53 -34.99 29.54
N GLY A 257 37.49 -34.23 30.01
CA GLY A 257 37.42 -33.85 31.43
C GLY A 257 37.17 -35.02 32.36
N ALA A 258 36.36 -35.98 31.92
CA ALA A 258 36.08 -37.18 32.75
C ALA A 258 37.26 -38.15 32.87
N ARG A 259 38.19 -38.18 31.88
CA ARG A 259 39.40 -39.01 31.95
C ARG A 259 40.51 -38.42 32.79
N LEU A 260 40.55 -37.08 32.97
CA LEU A 260 41.52 -36.45 33.86
C LEU A 260 41.15 -36.53 35.33
N ALA A 261 39.84 -36.63 35.64
CA ALA A 261 39.33 -36.77 37.01
C ALA A 261 39.43 -38.22 37.54
N ALA A 262 39.71 -39.21 36.66
CA ALA A 262 39.89 -40.62 37.04
C ALA A 262 41.36 -41.01 37.21
N LEU A 263 42.30 -40.07 37.08
CA LEU A 263 43.75 -40.27 37.22
C LEU A 263 44.38 -39.45 38.37
N LEU A 264 43.58 -38.77 39.16
CA LEU A 264 43.90 -38.18 40.45
C LEU A 264 43.12 -38.87 41.58
#